data_b0966245a9312dd3d87d19170a15e253
#
_entry.id   b0966245a9312dd3d87d19170a15e253
#
_cell.length_a   1.000
_cell.length_b   1.000
_cell.length_c   1.000
_cell.angle_alpha   90.00
_cell.angle_beta   90.00
_cell.angle_gamma   90.00
#
_symmetry.space_group_name_H-M   'P 1'
#
loop_
_entity.id
_entity.type
_entity.pdbx_description
1 polymer ?
#
loop_
_entity_poly.entity_id
_entity_poly.type
_entity_poly.pdbx_seq_one_letter_code
_entity_poly.pdbx_strand_id
1 'polypeptide(L)'
;QMEDYRSSCGTAYREVWSLERNSIEEGDPMFDLCAPDPRDNFIIYSRDKGNPALMSVSICKDEKDRTMYYCTTQSQVYCFRDNSLLEEECSVNGHGKIRLIEFPNNVRRLSDVEIAITILDGMNTVQSNRLDGVEQFVQAFIKFVNCEIDENTFLKMCKLGALSVKTVNPSFPADVSSVSNELNQQQTQTLKDDLYRNMLIIEGMPGREQNTGGDTGQAVYLRNGWDFAEQRAKIDEPVTKKSEREFLRVVLNILKTKDQI
;
A
#
# COMPACT_ATOMS: atom_id res chain seq x y z
N GLN A 1 -9.83 0.21 9.03
CA GLN A 1 -10.21 -0.15 7.65
C GLN A 1 -10.26 1.08 6.73
N MET A 2 -10.98 2.17 7.09
CA MET A 2 -11.02 3.39 6.26
C MET A 2 -9.63 4.02 6.06
N GLU A 3 -8.83 4.15 7.11
CA GLU A 3 -7.48 4.69 7.02
C GLU A 3 -6.55 3.77 6.21
N ASP A 4 -6.72 2.45 6.32
CA ASP A 4 -5.97 1.50 5.50
C ASP A 4 -6.28 1.68 4.00
N TYR A 5 -7.55 1.91 3.66
CA TYR A 5 -7.94 2.21 2.28
C TYR A 5 -7.42 3.57 1.81
N ARG A 6 -7.40 4.60 2.67
CA ARG A 6 -6.82 5.90 2.32
C ARG A 6 -5.35 5.76 1.95
N SER A 7 -4.58 5.10 2.80
CA SER A 7 -3.14 4.90 2.60
C SER A 7 -2.84 4.02 1.38
N SER A 8 -3.58 2.93 1.18
CA SER A 8 -3.30 1.96 0.12
C SER A 8 -3.89 2.34 -1.24
N CYS A 9 -5.08 2.96 -1.28
CA CYS A 9 -5.80 3.26 -2.51
C CYS A 9 -5.84 4.77 -2.86
N GLY A 10 -5.30 5.64 -2.00
CA GLY A 10 -5.33 7.10 -2.16
C GLY A 10 -6.67 7.75 -1.84
N THR A 11 -7.73 6.96 -1.78
CA THR A 11 -9.07 7.37 -1.36
C THR A 11 -9.75 6.25 -0.58
N ALA A 12 -10.58 6.64 0.38
CA ALA A 12 -11.49 5.74 1.06
C ALA A 12 -12.90 6.34 1.06
N TYR A 13 -13.87 5.53 1.41
CA TYR A 13 -15.25 5.96 1.50
C TYR A 13 -15.84 5.59 2.85
N ARG A 14 -16.78 6.41 3.30
CA ARG A 14 -17.64 6.10 4.42
C ARG A 14 -19.08 6.19 3.94
N GLU A 15 -19.83 5.15 4.11
CA GLU A 15 -21.26 5.12 3.79
C GLU A 15 -22.07 5.15 5.07
N VAL A 16 -23.18 5.89 5.01
CA VAL A 16 -24.14 6.03 6.13
C VAL A 16 -25.52 5.67 5.63
N TRP A 17 -26.23 4.84 6.37
CA TRP A 17 -27.64 4.53 6.06
C TRP A 17 -28.50 4.59 7.30
N SER A 18 -29.79 4.83 7.09
CA SER A 18 -30.78 4.84 8.17
C SER A 18 -31.19 3.43 8.53
N LEU A 19 -31.38 3.17 9.80
CA LEU A 19 -31.97 1.95 10.31
C LEU A 19 -33.48 2.11 10.50
N GLU A 20 -34.21 1.01 10.49
CA GLU A 20 -35.64 1.00 10.83
C GLU A 20 -35.84 0.97 12.33
N ARG A 21 -36.85 1.72 12.83
CA ARG A 21 -37.09 1.91 14.27
C ARG A 21 -37.30 0.58 15.02
N ASN A 22 -37.80 -0.46 14.35
CA ASN A 22 -38.06 -1.78 14.94
C ASN A 22 -36.81 -2.65 15.13
N SER A 23 -35.68 -2.24 14.57
CA SER A 23 -34.39 -2.97 14.62
C SER A 23 -33.38 -2.35 15.57
N ILE A 24 -33.78 -1.35 16.37
CA ILE A 24 -32.88 -0.54 17.18
C ILE A 24 -33.25 -0.65 18.64
N GLU A 25 -32.26 -0.78 19.53
CA GLU A 25 -32.47 -0.71 20.98
C GLU A 25 -32.72 0.74 21.41
N GLU A 26 -33.41 0.91 22.54
CA GLU A 26 -33.75 2.22 23.07
C GLU A 26 -32.46 2.98 23.48
N GLY A 27 -32.18 4.10 22.82
CA GLY A 27 -30.98 4.94 23.03
C GLY A 27 -29.92 4.83 21.93
N ASP A 28 -30.04 3.88 21.02
CA ASP A 28 -29.12 3.76 19.90
C ASP A 28 -29.44 4.72 18.75
N PRO A 29 -28.45 5.16 17.99
CA PRO A 29 -28.65 6.04 16.84
C PRO A 29 -29.40 5.34 15.71
N MET A 30 -30.31 6.05 15.02
CA MET A 30 -31.07 5.52 13.89
C MET A 30 -30.28 5.49 12.58
N PHE A 31 -28.99 5.34 12.65
CA PHE A 31 -28.13 5.15 11.48
C PHE A 31 -27.02 4.16 11.81
N ASP A 32 -26.50 3.54 10.77
CA ASP A 32 -25.29 2.74 10.84
C ASP A 32 -24.33 3.19 9.75
N LEU A 33 -23.07 2.78 9.85
CA LEU A 33 -22.00 3.22 8.95
C LEU A 33 -21.02 2.09 8.65
N CYS A 34 -20.46 2.12 7.44
CA CYS A 34 -19.37 1.24 7.06
C CYS A 34 -18.31 1.99 6.26
N ALA A 35 -17.16 1.36 6.09
CA ALA A 35 -16.12 1.77 5.16
C ALA A 35 -16.09 0.75 4.01
N PRO A 36 -16.81 1.00 2.90
CA PRO A 36 -16.84 0.11 1.76
C PRO A 36 -15.51 0.11 1.01
N ASP A 37 -15.23 -0.97 0.29
CA ASP A 37 -14.01 -1.12 -0.49
C ASP A 37 -14.00 -0.11 -1.64
N PRO A 38 -12.96 0.73 -1.77
CA PRO A 38 -12.88 1.73 -2.83
C PRO A 38 -12.71 1.13 -4.24
N ARG A 39 -12.43 -0.16 -4.37
CA ARG A 39 -12.41 -0.84 -5.67
C ARG A 39 -13.80 -1.01 -6.27
N ASP A 40 -14.80 -1.13 -5.41
CA ASP A 40 -16.18 -1.39 -5.79
C ASP A 40 -17.10 -0.18 -5.54
N ASN A 41 -16.56 0.90 -4.95
CA ASN A 41 -17.34 2.08 -4.57
C ASN A 41 -16.63 3.35 -4.97
N PHE A 42 -17.33 4.26 -5.65
CA PHE A 42 -16.79 5.56 -6.05
C PHE A 42 -17.87 6.62 -6.24
N ILE A 43 -17.44 7.89 -6.31
CA ILE A 43 -18.32 9.04 -6.52
C ILE A 43 -18.01 9.68 -7.87
N ILE A 44 -19.06 9.97 -8.63
CA ILE A 44 -18.99 10.73 -9.87
C ILE A 44 -19.24 12.20 -9.56
N TYR A 45 -18.30 13.06 -9.93
CA TYR A 45 -18.36 14.49 -9.72
C TYR A 45 -18.71 15.24 -11.02
N SER A 46 -19.43 16.37 -10.89
CA SER A 46 -19.61 17.31 -11.99
C SER A 46 -18.29 18.00 -12.36
N ARG A 47 -18.19 18.45 -13.60
CA ARG A 47 -17.12 19.36 -14.05
C ARG A 47 -17.41 20.83 -13.75
N ASP A 48 -18.54 21.13 -13.14
CA ASP A 48 -18.92 22.49 -12.77
C ASP A 48 -18.04 23.03 -11.64
N LYS A 49 -18.08 24.33 -11.46
CA LYS A 49 -17.33 25.01 -10.41
C LYS A 49 -17.64 24.42 -9.03
N GLY A 50 -16.61 23.95 -8.35
CA GLY A 50 -16.73 23.29 -7.03
C GLY A 50 -16.86 21.78 -7.09
N ASN A 51 -16.93 21.18 -8.30
CA ASN A 51 -17.02 19.74 -8.52
C ASN A 51 -18.04 19.06 -7.58
N PRO A 52 -19.33 19.44 -7.65
CA PRO A 52 -20.34 18.81 -6.79
C PRO A 52 -20.49 17.33 -7.15
N ALA A 53 -20.71 16.49 -6.14
CA ALA A 53 -21.01 15.08 -6.36
C ALA A 53 -22.37 14.94 -7.06
N LEU A 54 -22.40 14.20 -8.15
CA LEU A 54 -23.61 13.90 -8.92
C LEU A 54 -24.27 12.61 -8.44
N MET A 55 -23.48 11.57 -8.28
CA MET A 55 -23.95 10.28 -7.80
C MET A 55 -22.82 9.47 -7.16
N SER A 56 -23.18 8.56 -6.30
CA SER A 56 -22.30 7.47 -5.87
C SER A 56 -22.65 6.18 -6.62
N VAL A 57 -21.65 5.38 -6.88
CA VAL A 57 -21.78 4.08 -7.53
C VAL A 57 -21.22 3.02 -6.59
N SER A 58 -22.02 1.99 -6.32
CA SER A 58 -21.60 0.79 -5.59
C SER A 58 -21.78 -0.42 -6.48
N ILE A 59 -20.73 -1.20 -6.63
CA ILE A 59 -20.69 -2.40 -7.46
C ILE A 59 -20.81 -3.61 -6.54
N CYS A 60 -21.72 -4.50 -6.83
CA CYS A 60 -21.85 -5.76 -6.11
C CYS A 60 -22.19 -6.89 -7.08
N LYS A 61 -22.21 -8.12 -6.58
CA LYS A 61 -22.63 -9.28 -7.35
C LYS A 61 -23.94 -9.82 -6.79
N ASP A 62 -24.84 -10.23 -7.69
CA ASP A 62 -26.06 -10.94 -7.30
C ASP A 62 -25.76 -12.42 -6.97
N GLU A 63 -26.78 -13.15 -6.54
CA GLU A 63 -26.70 -14.59 -6.22
C GLU A 63 -26.23 -15.46 -7.40
N LYS A 64 -26.32 -14.95 -8.63
CA LYS A 64 -25.89 -15.63 -9.88
C LYS A 64 -24.56 -15.10 -10.41
N ASP A 65 -23.77 -14.41 -9.55
CA ASP A 65 -22.45 -13.83 -9.88
C ASP A 65 -22.48 -12.76 -11.01
N ARG A 66 -23.67 -12.17 -11.27
CA ARG A 66 -23.82 -11.08 -12.26
C ARG A 66 -23.55 -9.74 -11.59
N THR A 67 -22.89 -8.84 -12.30
CA THR A 67 -22.52 -7.53 -11.79
C THR A 67 -23.75 -6.62 -11.70
N MET A 68 -23.96 -6.03 -10.53
CA MET A 68 -25.00 -5.08 -10.22
C MET A 68 -24.36 -3.73 -9.87
N TYR A 69 -24.94 -2.65 -10.36
CA TYR A 69 -24.50 -1.28 -10.08
C TYR A 69 -25.63 -0.52 -9.41
N TYR A 70 -25.41 -0.06 -8.19
CA TYR A 70 -26.33 0.83 -7.49
C TYR A 70 -25.81 2.25 -7.61
N CYS A 71 -26.53 3.06 -8.37
CA CYS A 71 -26.21 4.47 -8.65
C CYS A 71 -27.13 5.37 -7.83
N THR A 72 -26.61 5.93 -6.73
CA THR A 72 -27.41 6.79 -5.83
C THR A 72 -27.15 8.26 -6.13
N THR A 73 -28.18 8.96 -6.54
CA THR A 73 -28.23 10.41 -6.69
C THR A 73 -28.85 11.07 -5.45
N GLN A 74 -28.98 12.38 -5.43
CA GLN A 74 -29.68 13.07 -4.33
C GLN A 74 -31.16 12.69 -4.25
N SER A 75 -31.80 12.37 -5.37
CA SER A 75 -33.27 12.12 -5.44
C SER A 75 -33.67 10.67 -5.65
N GLN A 76 -32.83 9.89 -6.33
CA GLN A 76 -33.16 8.53 -6.74
C GLN A 76 -32.00 7.57 -6.61
N VAL A 77 -32.32 6.30 -6.47
CA VAL A 77 -31.39 5.17 -6.55
C VAL A 77 -31.76 4.37 -7.78
N TYR A 78 -30.82 4.22 -8.69
CA TYR A 78 -30.93 3.43 -9.91
C TYR A 78 -30.17 2.12 -9.73
N CYS A 79 -30.78 1.03 -10.19
CA CYS A 79 -30.13 -0.26 -10.21
C CYS A 79 -29.93 -0.72 -11.65
N PHE A 80 -28.68 -1.07 -11.99
CA PHE A 80 -28.34 -1.64 -13.29
C PHE A 80 -27.80 -3.05 -13.09
N ARG A 81 -28.18 -3.94 -14.00
CA ARG A 81 -27.59 -5.28 -14.14
C ARG A 81 -26.91 -5.34 -15.49
N ASP A 82 -25.62 -5.62 -15.47
CA ASP A 82 -24.78 -5.51 -16.66
C ASP A 82 -24.94 -4.11 -17.30
N ASN A 83 -25.61 -3.97 -18.42
CA ASN A 83 -25.87 -2.69 -19.10
C ASN A 83 -27.36 -2.33 -19.16
N SER A 84 -28.22 -3.01 -18.38
CA SER A 84 -29.67 -2.82 -18.43
C SER A 84 -30.18 -2.23 -17.12
N LEU A 85 -31.00 -1.17 -17.22
CA LEU A 85 -31.68 -0.58 -16.08
C LEU A 85 -32.78 -1.54 -15.59
N LEU A 86 -32.81 -1.80 -14.29
CA LEU A 86 -33.84 -2.57 -13.62
C LEU A 86 -34.86 -1.59 -12.99
N GLU A 87 -35.89 -1.21 -13.73
CA GLU A 87 -36.86 -0.22 -13.28
C GLU A 87 -37.58 -0.65 -11.99
N GLU A 88 -37.79 -1.94 -11.79
CA GLU A 88 -38.45 -2.51 -10.61
C GLU A 88 -37.62 -2.37 -9.32
N GLU A 89 -36.30 -2.27 -9.45
CA GLU A 89 -35.38 -2.10 -8.33
C GLU A 89 -34.99 -0.63 -8.08
N CYS A 90 -35.46 0.29 -8.92
CA CYS A 90 -35.25 1.72 -8.74
C CYS A 90 -36.12 2.26 -7.60
N SER A 91 -35.57 3.13 -6.78
CA SER A 91 -36.27 3.70 -5.63
C SER A 91 -35.97 5.19 -5.45
N VAL A 92 -36.80 5.86 -4.68
CA VAL A 92 -36.56 7.26 -4.29
C VAL A 92 -35.54 7.28 -3.16
N ASN A 93 -34.55 8.16 -3.28
CA ASN A 93 -33.61 8.43 -2.19
C ASN A 93 -34.29 9.30 -1.12
N GLY A 94 -34.88 8.67 -0.12
CA GLY A 94 -35.63 9.35 0.95
C GLY A 94 -34.80 10.29 1.83
N HIS A 95 -33.45 10.27 1.67
CA HIS A 95 -32.57 11.11 2.47
C HIS A 95 -32.21 12.44 1.75
N GLY A 96 -32.48 12.57 0.44
CA GLY A 96 -32.13 13.77 -0.32
C GLY A 96 -30.64 14.09 -0.39
N LYS A 97 -29.78 13.12 -0.07
CA LYS A 97 -28.33 13.24 -0.05
C LYS A 97 -27.65 11.97 -0.55
N ILE A 98 -26.48 12.13 -1.18
CA ILE A 98 -25.60 11.00 -1.47
C ILE A 98 -25.01 10.52 -0.14
N ARG A 99 -25.16 9.24 0.17
CA ARG A 99 -24.80 8.63 1.46
C ARG A 99 -23.34 8.21 1.53
N LEU A 100 -22.67 8.06 0.39
CA LEU A 100 -21.27 7.73 0.28
C LEU A 100 -20.43 9.02 0.32
N ILE A 101 -19.52 9.12 1.26
CA ILE A 101 -18.65 10.27 1.46
C ILE A 101 -17.22 9.88 1.22
N GLU A 102 -16.51 10.63 0.36
CA GLU A 102 -15.11 10.41 0.04
C GLU A 102 -14.19 10.97 1.13
N PHE A 103 -13.18 10.19 1.50
CA PHE A 103 -12.07 10.55 2.37
C PHE A 103 -10.76 10.37 1.61
N PRO A 104 -10.32 11.38 0.84
CA PRO A 104 -9.07 11.27 0.10
C PRO A 104 -7.87 11.34 1.03
N ASN A 105 -6.79 10.63 0.66
CA ASN A 105 -5.53 10.63 1.41
C ASN A 105 -4.87 12.01 1.40
N ASN A 106 -4.86 12.63 0.22
CA ASN A 106 -4.34 13.96 0.00
C ASN A 106 -5.14 14.68 -1.12
N VAL A 107 -4.81 15.92 -1.41
CA VAL A 107 -5.48 16.74 -2.45
C VAL A 107 -5.44 16.07 -3.83
N ARG A 108 -4.40 15.28 -4.12
CA ARG A 108 -4.19 14.60 -5.40
C ARG A 108 -4.82 13.20 -5.45
N ARG A 109 -5.34 12.68 -4.35
CA ARG A 109 -5.85 11.32 -4.20
C ARG A 109 -4.81 10.23 -4.48
N LEU A 110 -3.53 10.53 -4.20
CA LEU A 110 -2.45 9.55 -4.32
C LEU A 110 -2.36 8.72 -3.06
N SER A 111 -2.15 7.42 -3.23
CA SER A 111 -1.83 6.52 -2.12
C SER A 111 -0.38 6.73 -1.66
N ASP A 112 -0.08 6.35 -0.43
CA ASP A 112 1.28 6.36 0.07
C ASP A 112 2.14 5.37 -0.73
N VAL A 113 1.57 4.22 -1.12
CA VAL A 113 2.25 3.25 -2.00
C VAL A 113 2.62 3.86 -3.36
N GLU A 114 1.72 4.63 -4.00
CA GLU A 114 1.99 5.27 -5.30
C GLU A 114 3.12 6.29 -5.21
N ILE A 115 3.21 7.01 -4.10
CA ILE A 115 4.28 8.00 -3.87
C ILE A 115 5.64 7.29 -3.71
N ALA A 116 5.68 6.15 -3.05
CA ALA A 116 6.90 5.40 -2.74
C ALA A 116 7.26 4.32 -3.78
N ILE A 117 6.39 4.02 -4.77
CA ILE A 117 6.49 2.84 -5.63
C ILE A 117 7.86 2.69 -6.31
N THR A 118 8.42 3.79 -6.81
CA THR A 118 9.71 3.79 -7.49
C THR A 118 10.87 3.37 -6.56
N ILE A 119 10.81 3.81 -5.29
CA ILE A 119 11.81 3.44 -4.29
C ILE A 119 11.61 1.99 -3.85
N LEU A 120 10.36 1.55 -3.67
CA LEU A 120 10.02 0.17 -3.33
C LEU A 120 10.50 -0.80 -4.42
N ASP A 121 10.31 -0.46 -5.69
CA ASP A 121 10.82 -1.25 -6.82
C ASP A 121 12.35 -1.30 -6.83
N GLY A 122 13.01 -0.18 -6.54
CA GLY A 122 14.46 -0.13 -6.37
C GLY A 122 14.94 -1.03 -5.23
N MET A 123 14.27 -0.99 -4.08
CA MET A 123 14.59 -1.85 -2.93
C MET A 123 14.38 -3.34 -3.27
N ASN A 124 13.29 -3.68 -3.93
CA ASN A 124 13.01 -5.04 -4.39
C ASN A 124 14.10 -5.54 -5.34
N THR A 125 14.51 -4.71 -6.31
CA THR A 125 15.58 -5.03 -7.25
C THR A 125 16.91 -5.27 -6.53
N VAL A 126 17.28 -4.40 -5.61
CA VAL A 126 18.51 -4.54 -4.81
C VAL A 126 18.47 -5.83 -3.99
N GLN A 127 17.33 -6.15 -3.38
CA GLN A 127 17.16 -7.35 -2.58
C GLN A 127 17.22 -8.63 -3.42
N SER A 128 16.58 -8.64 -4.60
CA SER A 128 16.63 -9.75 -5.54
C SER A 128 18.04 -10.00 -6.04
N ASN A 129 18.74 -8.95 -6.49
CA ASN A 129 20.12 -9.05 -6.94
C ASN A 129 21.07 -9.53 -5.84
N ARG A 130 20.80 -9.16 -4.58
CA ARG A 130 21.56 -9.66 -3.43
C ARG A 130 21.34 -11.15 -3.21
N LEU A 131 20.11 -11.62 -3.35
CA LEU A 131 19.77 -13.04 -3.23
C LEU A 131 20.44 -13.86 -4.35
N ASP A 132 20.28 -13.40 -5.61
CA ASP A 132 20.91 -14.03 -6.78
C ASP A 132 22.43 -14.07 -6.64
N GLY A 133 23.01 -13.00 -6.12
CA GLY A 133 24.44 -12.90 -5.87
C GLY A 133 24.92 -13.92 -4.81
N VAL A 134 24.13 -14.18 -3.76
CA VAL A 134 24.45 -15.23 -2.80
C VAL A 134 24.36 -16.61 -3.42
N GLU A 135 23.36 -16.86 -4.26
CA GLU A 135 23.23 -18.13 -5.00
C GLU A 135 24.40 -18.37 -5.95
N GLN A 136 24.81 -17.35 -6.70
CA GLN A 136 25.97 -17.42 -7.62
C GLN A 136 27.28 -17.58 -6.87
N PHE A 137 27.41 -17.05 -5.64
CA PHE A 137 28.61 -17.24 -4.82
C PHE A 137 28.81 -18.70 -4.41
N VAL A 138 27.74 -19.46 -4.23
CA VAL A 138 27.80 -20.89 -3.97
C VAL A 138 28.31 -21.66 -5.20
N GLN A 139 28.21 -21.09 -6.40
CA GLN A 139 28.76 -21.63 -7.67
C GLN A 139 30.13 -21.02 -7.98
N ALA A 140 31.09 -21.14 -7.05
CA ALA A 140 32.45 -20.67 -7.29
C ALA A 140 33.10 -21.45 -8.45
N PHE A 141 33.58 -20.73 -9.46
CA PHE A 141 34.36 -21.33 -10.55
C PHE A 141 35.75 -21.72 -10.02
N ILE A 142 36.11 -22.97 -10.18
CA ILE A 142 37.47 -23.45 -9.88
C ILE A 142 38.35 -23.20 -11.09
N LYS A 143 39.38 -22.38 -10.92
CA LYS A 143 40.37 -22.08 -11.92
C LYS A 143 41.55 -23.03 -11.76
N PHE A 144 41.84 -23.78 -12.78
CA PHE A 144 43.02 -24.64 -12.88
C PHE A 144 44.09 -23.95 -13.73
N VAL A 145 45.28 -23.79 -13.21
CA VAL A 145 46.42 -23.23 -13.90
C VAL A 145 47.53 -24.27 -13.94
N ASN A 146 48.01 -24.59 -15.14
CA ASN A 146 49.04 -25.61 -15.35
C ASN A 146 48.71 -26.96 -14.74
N CYS A 147 47.42 -27.35 -14.76
CA CYS A 147 46.91 -28.59 -14.21
C CYS A 147 46.16 -29.39 -15.29
N GLU A 148 46.35 -30.69 -15.32
CA GLU A 148 45.55 -31.62 -16.12
C GLU A 148 44.71 -32.49 -15.17
N ILE A 149 43.40 -32.37 -15.27
CA ILE A 149 42.46 -33.14 -14.45
C ILE A 149 41.34 -33.62 -15.37
N ASP A 150 41.10 -34.93 -15.32
CA ASP A 150 39.92 -35.51 -15.98
C ASP A 150 38.69 -35.43 -15.05
N GLU A 151 37.51 -35.47 -15.69
CA GLU A 151 36.23 -35.30 -14.97
C GLU A 151 36.04 -36.33 -13.84
N ASN A 152 36.41 -37.58 -14.08
CA ASN A 152 36.25 -38.64 -13.07
C ASN A 152 37.16 -38.43 -11.85
N THR A 153 38.36 -37.95 -12.06
CA THR A 153 39.32 -37.63 -11.00
C THR A 153 38.84 -36.43 -10.20
N PHE A 154 38.32 -35.40 -10.90
CA PHE A 154 37.73 -34.23 -10.24
C PHE A 154 36.54 -34.60 -9.37
N LEU A 155 35.59 -35.40 -9.84
CA LEU A 155 34.41 -35.82 -9.07
C LEU A 155 34.81 -36.68 -7.82
N LYS A 156 35.84 -37.54 -7.96
CA LYS A 156 36.36 -38.28 -6.83
C LYS A 156 37.00 -37.39 -5.76
N MET A 157 37.76 -36.39 -6.19
CA MET A 157 38.40 -35.41 -5.31
C MET A 157 37.40 -34.56 -4.57
N CYS A 158 36.31 -34.08 -5.24
CA CYS A 158 35.22 -33.39 -4.61
C CYS A 158 34.55 -34.19 -3.51
N LYS A 159 34.36 -35.51 -3.70
CA LYS A 159 33.79 -36.41 -2.69
C LYS A 159 34.72 -36.65 -1.49
N LEU A 160 36.02 -36.65 -1.70
CA LEU A 160 37.04 -36.85 -0.69
C LEU A 160 37.42 -35.56 0.06
N GLY A 161 37.01 -34.40 -0.44
CA GLY A 161 37.39 -33.11 0.13
C GLY A 161 38.87 -32.75 0.02
N ALA A 162 39.62 -33.46 -0.87
CA ALA A 162 41.05 -33.27 -1.07
C ALA A 162 41.35 -33.10 -2.57
N LEU A 163 42.22 -32.15 -2.92
CA LEU A 163 42.61 -31.85 -4.29
C LEU A 163 44.08 -32.25 -4.48
N SER A 164 44.34 -33.16 -5.42
CA SER A 164 45.69 -33.53 -5.88
C SER A 164 45.77 -33.28 -7.37
N VAL A 165 46.67 -32.41 -7.81
CA VAL A 165 46.82 -32.03 -9.22
C VAL A 165 48.18 -32.39 -9.74
N LYS A 166 48.23 -32.86 -11.01
CA LYS A 166 49.48 -33.08 -11.72
C LYS A 166 49.85 -31.86 -12.50
N THR A 167 51.11 -31.46 -12.39
CA THR A 167 51.66 -30.32 -13.14
C THR A 167 51.88 -30.71 -14.60
N VAL A 168 51.39 -29.95 -15.53
CA VAL A 168 51.59 -30.17 -16.98
C VAL A 168 53.01 -29.73 -17.38
N ASN A 169 53.45 -28.56 -16.92
CA ASN A 169 54.78 -28.07 -17.21
C ASN A 169 55.60 -27.98 -15.89
N PRO A 170 56.69 -28.73 -15.73
CA PRO A 170 57.50 -28.71 -14.52
C PRO A 170 58.16 -27.38 -14.16
N SER A 171 58.28 -26.48 -15.14
CA SER A 171 58.91 -25.17 -14.99
C SER A 171 57.99 -24.14 -14.29
N PHE A 172 56.74 -24.44 -14.14
CA PHE A 172 55.76 -23.53 -13.52
C PHE A 172 54.96 -24.30 -12.45
N PRO A 173 54.65 -23.69 -11.32
CA PRO A 173 53.83 -24.34 -10.28
C PRO A 173 52.42 -24.57 -10.78
N ALA A 174 51.82 -25.70 -10.40
CA ALA A 174 50.39 -25.92 -10.56
C ALA A 174 49.65 -25.12 -9.49
N ASP A 175 48.60 -24.42 -9.87
CA ASP A 175 47.74 -23.67 -8.97
C ASP A 175 46.27 -24.00 -9.21
N VAL A 176 45.54 -24.13 -8.12
CA VAL A 176 44.10 -24.35 -8.14
C VAL A 176 43.49 -23.32 -7.18
N SER A 177 42.81 -22.34 -7.77
CA SER A 177 42.18 -21.29 -7.01
C SER A 177 40.69 -21.22 -7.31
N SER A 178 39.92 -20.93 -6.32
CA SER A 178 38.51 -20.60 -6.54
C SER A 178 38.38 -19.12 -6.91
N VAL A 179 37.77 -18.89 -8.07
CA VAL A 179 37.41 -17.53 -8.48
C VAL A 179 36.01 -17.27 -7.97
N SER A 180 35.92 -16.67 -6.79
CA SER A 180 34.67 -16.14 -6.27
C SER A 180 34.60 -14.64 -6.61
N ASN A 181 33.46 -14.24 -7.15
CA ASN A 181 33.18 -12.84 -7.28
C ASN A 181 32.93 -12.30 -5.86
N GLU A 182 33.81 -11.47 -5.32
CA GLU A 182 33.56 -10.83 -4.02
C GLU A 182 32.36 -9.89 -4.17
N LEU A 183 31.19 -10.41 -3.77
CA LEU A 183 30.01 -9.57 -3.68
C LEU A 183 30.25 -8.56 -2.55
N ASN A 184 30.34 -7.31 -2.90
CA ASN A 184 30.44 -6.24 -1.92
C ASN A 184 29.07 -6.05 -1.23
N GLN A 185 28.72 -6.99 -0.35
CA GLN A 185 27.45 -6.99 0.39
C GLN A 185 27.25 -5.75 1.24
N GLN A 186 28.35 -5.10 1.65
CA GLN A 186 28.30 -3.90 2.46
C GLN A 186 27.84 -2.69 1.67
N GLN A 187 28.25 -2.54 0.40
CA GLN A 187 27.74 -1.48 -0.48
C GLN A 187 26.25 -1.68 -0.79
N THR A 188 25.83 -2.91 -1.03
CA THR A 188 24.42 -3.25 -1.27
C THR A 188 23.57 -2.97 -0.02
N GLN A 189 24.10 -3.26 1.18
CA GLN A 189 23.40 -2.94 2.42
C GLN A 189 23.27 -1.42 2.61
N THR A 190 24.34 -0.65 2.36
CA THR A 190 24.30 0.81 2.45
C THR A 190 23.28 1.40 1.49
N LEU A 191 23.26 0.93 0.24
CA LEU A 191 22.27 1.38 -0.76
C LEU A 191 20.84 1.07 -0.30
N LYS A 192 20.58 -0.13 0.22
CA LYS A 192 19.27 -0.51 0.75
C LYS A 192 18.85 0.40 1.92
N ASP A 193 19.76 0.68 2.83
CA ASP A 193 19.49 1.53 3.99
C ASP A 193 19.24 3.00 3.58
N ASP A 194 19.93 3.48 2.55
CA ASP A 194 19.68 4.81 1.97
C ASP A 194 18.31 4.88 1.28
N LEU A 195 17.94 3.86 0.50
CA LEU A 195 16.60 3.77 -0.13
C LEU A 195 15.51 3.74 0.94
N TYR A 196 15.70 2.95 2.01
CA TYR A 196 14.74 2.87 3.11
C TYR A 196 14.58 4.22 3.82
N ARG A 197 15.68 4.93 4.11
CA ARG A 197 15.63 6.27 4.71
C ARG A 197 14.91 7.26 3.80
N ASN A 198 15.22 7.25 2.52
CA ASN A 198 14.55 8.12 1.54
C ASN A 198 13.06 7.83 1.45
N MET A 199 12.64 6.57 1.51
CA MET A 199 11.24 6.18 1.59
C MET A 199 10.56 6.80 2.82
N LEU A 200 11.16 6.66 4.01
CA LEU A 200 10.61 7.25 5.23
C LEU A 200 10.48 8.78 5.14
N ILE A 201 11.45 9.46 4.54
CA ILE A 201 11.40 10.91 4.34
C ILE A 201 10.25 11.29 3.40
N ILE A 202 10.08 10.59 2.29
CA ILE A 202 9.03 10.87 1.31
C ILE A 202 7.65 10.61 1.93
N GLU A 203 7.53 9.55 2.73
CA GLU A 203 6.29 9.23 3.46
C GLU A 203 6.04 10.14 4.68
N GLY A 204 7.00 11.00 5.03
CA GLY A 204 6.90 11.85 6.21
C GLY A 204 6.92 11.06 7.53
N MET A 205 7.49 9.86 7.49
CA MET A 205 7.59 9.00 8.66
C MET A 205 8.83 9.36 9.48
N PRO A 206 8.72 9.45 10.81
CA PRO A 206 9.86 9.71 11.68
C PRO A 206 10.84 8.54 11.62
N GLY A 207 12.15 8.87 11.46
CA GLY A 207 13.22 7.88 11.51
C GLY A 207 13.37 7.29 12.92
N ARG A 208 13.52 5.97 13.01
CA ARG A 208 13.84 5.29 14.28
C ARG A 208 15.34 5.29 14.51
N GLU A 209 15.92 6.42 14.91
CA GLU A 209 17.31 6.43 15.37
C GLU A 209 17.37 6.03 16.86
N GLN A 210 18.02 4.91 17.13
CA GLN A 210 18.08 4.29 18.47
C GLN A 210 19.03 4.95 19.46
N ASN A 211 19.68 6.05 19.14
CA ASN A 211 20.64 6.69 20.02
C ASN A 211 19.99 7.69 20.97
N THR A 212 19.53 7.19 22.09
CA THR A 212 18.84 7.95 23.14
C THR A 212 19.68 7.99 24.42
N GLY A 213 20.73 8.77 24.43
CA GLY A 213 21.44 9.10 25.66
C GLY A 213 21.10 10.52 26.11
N GLY A 214 20.32 10.67 27.18
CA GLY A 214 20.29 11.91 28.00
C GLY A 214 19.58 13.14 27.44
N ASP A 215 18.79 13.03 26.37
CA ASP A 215 18.10 14.18 25.76
C ASP A 215 16.72 14.46 26.39
N THR A 216 16.31 15.73 26.39
CA THR A 216 14.94 16.13 26.74
C THR A 216 13.94 15.60 25.71
N GLY A 217 12.69 15.33 26.13
CA GLY A 217 11.64 14.84 25.23
C GLY A 217 11.44 15.68 23.97
N GLN A 218 11.64 17.01 24.04
CA GLN A 218 11.54 17.92 22.89
C GLN A 218 12.71 17.75 21.91
N ALA A 219 13.93 17.53 22.41
CA ALA A 219 15.10 17.27 21.56
C ALA A 219 14.96 15.93 20.83
N VAL A 220 14.41 14.90 21.48
CA VAL A 220 14.09 13.60 20.88
C VAL A 220 13.02 13.74 19.79
N TYR A 221 11.97 14.53 20.04
CA TYR A 221 10.91 14.81 19.09
C TYR A 221 11.42 15.45 17.79
N LEU A 222 12.23 16.52 17.91
CA LEU A 222 12.81 17.21 16.76
C LEU A 222 13.80 16.32 15.99
N ARG A 223 14.67 15.62 16.71
CA ARG A 223 15.68 14.76 16.10
C ARG A 223 15.08 13.58 15.34
N ASN A 224 14.00 13.00 15.83
CA ASN A 224 13.37 11.83 15.21
C ASN A 224 12.41 12.18 14.06
N GLY A 225 12.31 13.46 13.67
CA GLY A 225 11.47 13.88 12.54
C GLY A 225 9.97 13.94 12.81
N TRP A 226 9.53 13.88 14.07
CA TRP A 226 8.11 14.00 14.43
C TRP A 226 7.52 15.35 14.07
N ASP A 227 8.33 16.41 14.13
CA ASP A 227 7.91 17.76 13.69
C ASP A 227 7.55 17.76 12.21
N PHE A 228 8.31 17.07 11.37
CA PHE A 228 8.03 16.94 9.94
C PHE A 228 6.75 16.13 9.68
N ALA A 229 6.56 15.02 10.41
CA ALA A 229 5.33 14.23 10.33
C ALA A 229 4.09 15.04 10.75
N GLU A 230 4.21 15.85 11.80
CA GLU A 230 3.14 16.76 12.24
C GLU A 230 2.82 17.83 11.21
N GLN A 231 3.83 18.45 10.60
CA GLN A 231 3.64 19.45 9.54
C GLN A 231 2.92 18.84 8.33
N ARG A 232 3.30 17.64 7.91
CA ARG A 232 2.63 16.92 6.82
C ARG A 232 1.16 16.63 7.17
N ALA A 233 0.89 16.13 8.36
CA ALA A 233 -0.48 15.89 8.83
C ALA A 233 -1.32 17.18 8.85
N LYS A 234 -0.74 18.33 9.22
CA LYS A 234 -1.41 19.64 9.17
C LYS A 234 -1.75 20.10 7.76
N ILE A 235 -0.96 19.72 6.75
CA ILE A 235 -1.25 20.02 5.34
C ILE A 235 -2.47 19.25 4.85
N ASP A 236 -2.64 18.00 5.27
CA ASP A 236 -3.73 17.12 4.84
C ASP A 236 -5.00 17.25 5.73
N GLU A 237 -4.87 17.82 6.91
CA GLU A 237 -5.97 18.04 7.85
C GLU A 237 -7.19 18.77 7.23
N PRO A 238 -7.04 19.85 6.41
CA PRO A 238 -8.18 20.53 5.78
C PRO A 238 -9.00 19.62 4.87
N VAL A 239 -8.35 18.67 4.18
CA VAL A 239 -9.01 17.69 3.31
C VAL A 239 -9.88 16.75 4.13
N THR A 240 -9.32 16.18 5.19
CA THR A 240 -10.06 15.33 6.14
C THR A 240 -11.20 16.08 6.82
N LYS A 241 -10.97 17.32 7.27
CA LYS A 241 -12.02 18.16 7.88
C LYS A 241 -13.18 18.45 6.93
N LYS A 242 -12.90 18.61 5.62
CA LYS A 242 -13.95 18.77 4.62
C LYS A 242 -14.84 17.52 4.55
N SER A 243 -14.23 16.35 4.44
CA SER A 243 -14.94 15.06 4.38
C SER A 243 -15.75 14.79 5.65
N GLU A 244 -15.19 15.05 6.83
CA GLU A 244 -15.90 14.92 8.10
C GLU A 244 -17.12 15.87 8.21
N ARG A 245 -17.00 17.09 7.72
CA ARG A 245 -18.14 18.03 7.67
C ARG A 245 -19.24 17.53 6.75
N GLU A 246 -18.90 16.97 5.60
CA GLU A 246 -19.87 16.37 4.68
C GLU A 246 -20.54 15.14 5.30
N PHE A 247 -19.77 14.28 5.94
CA PHE A 247 -20.27 13.13 6.69
C PHE A 247 -21.28 13.57 7.78
N LEU A 248 -20.90 14.50 8.64
CA LEU A 248 -21.80 15.01 9.70
C LEU A 248 -23.08 15.64 9.14
N ARG A 249 -23.02 16.32 7.97
CA ARG A 249 -24.22 16.85 7.30
C ARG A 249 -25.17 15.75 6.86
N VAL A 250 -24.66 14.61 6.41
CA VAL A 250 -25.49 13.47 6.02
C VAL A 250 -26.11 12.81 7.24
N VAL A 251 -25.33 12.59 8.30
CA VAL A 251 -25.81 12.05 9.58
C VAL A 251 -26.92 12.93 10.16
N LEU A 252 -26.68 14.25 10.28
CA LEU A 252 -27.68 15.19 10.78
C LEU A 252 -28.95 15.21 9.92
N ASN A 253 -28.83 15.03 8.61
CA ASN A 253 -29.98 14.96 7.73
C ASN A 253 -30.81 13.69 7.98
N ILE A 254 -30.14 12.55 8.18
CA ILE A 254 -30.81 11.28 8.53
C ILE A 254 -31.54 11.41 9.87
N LEU A 255 -30.88 11.94 10.90
CA LEU A 255 -31.46 12.13 12.23
C LEU A 255 -32.68 13.06 12.21
N LYS A 256 -32.63 14.16 11.45
CA LYS A 256 -33.78 15.07 11.23
C LYS A 256 -34.94 14.38 10.51
N THR A 257 -34.65 13.59 9.48
CA THR A 257 -35.70 12.87 8.72
C THR A 257 -36.37 11.80 9.59
N LYS A 258 -35.71 11.31 10.62
CA LYS A 258 -36.23 10.31 11.56
C LYS A 258 -36.77 10.91 12.87
N ASP A 259 -36.91 12.23 12.96
CA ASP A 259 -37.41 12.97 14.13
C ASP A 259 -36.63 12.67 15.44
N GLN A 260 -35.31 12.48 15.32
CA GLN A 260 -34.42 12.30 16.51
C GLN A 260 -33.80 13.60 17.01
N ILE A 261 -33.87 14.69 16.23
CA ILE A 261 -33.40 16.04 16.57
C ILE A 261 -34.35 17.07 15.95
#